data_65071ef76f1fc0079179e59f802bd685
#
_entry.id   65071ef76f1fc0079179e59f802bd685
#
_cell.length_a   1.000
_cell.length_b   1.000
_cell.length_c   1.000
_cell.angle_alpha   90.00
_cell.angle_beta   90.00
_cell.angle_gamma   90.00
#
_symmetry.space_group_name_H-M   'P 1'
#
loop_
_entity.id
_entity.type
_entity.pdbx_description
1 polymer ?
#
loop_
_entity_poly.entity_id
_entity_poly.type
_entity_poly.pdbx_seq_one_letter_code
_entity_poly.pdbx_strand_id
1 'polypeptide(L)'
;MTQVTRRELMPGVWLRAIHTDKFKSSYLGLTMMAPLEWETAAANALIPAVLRRGTAAHPDLEALSAALDELYGGAIEPVVRKKGETQCIGFVASFLDDAYALEGESILEPAAALLGELLLSPRTVGEGFLPDYVRQEQSNLIDRIRAQVNDKRRYASARLCQLMCREEAFGVDKLGDEAHAAAITPEGLWSRYQQLLRTAEIEVYYCGSAQPERAARALTAALSGLPRDGERLDPECEVRLHAGPEPQLVEEHMDVSQGKLALGFRTGGLTCWEEEYPALVMCNAIFGGTPLSKLFLNVREKLSLCYYASSMLEKMKGLVLVSSGIEFDKYQQARDEILAQLEAIRRGEIEDWELEGARRALISGHLSTLDDQGRLEEFWLGQAAAGLDTTIPELTAQFEEVTREQVSAVARKLELDTVYFLKGKEG
;
A
#
# COMPACT_ATOMS: atom_id res chain seq x y z
N MET A 1 -25.70 -12.13 -4.22
CA MET A 1 -24.68 -11.65 -5.18
C MET A 1 -23.98 -10.45 -4.57
N THR A 2 -22.68 -10.39 -4.61
CA THR A 2 -21.91 -9.23 -4.11
C THR A 2 -22.18 -8.05 -5.04
N GLN A 3 -22.75 -6.97 -4.51
CA GLN A 3 -22.97 -5.74 -5.26
C GLN A 3 -21.89 -4.73 -4.88
N VAL A 4 -21.16 -4.23 -5.85
CA VAL A 4 -20.15 -3.16 -5.67
C VAL A 4 -20.70 -1.88 -6.27
N THR A 5 -20.66 -0.80 -5.52
CA THR A 5 -21.09 0.52 -5.99
C THR A 5 -20.03 1.56 -5.64
N ARG A 6 -19.84 2.56 -6.51
CA ARG A 6 -19.05 3.76 -6.24
C ARG A 6 -19.92 5.01 -6.42
N ARG A 7 -19.86 5.93 -5.49
CA ARG A 7 -20.59 7.20 -5.59
C ARG A 7 -19.93 8.29 -4.78
N GLU A 8 -20.07 9.52 -5.24
CA GLU A 8 -19.66 10.70 -4.51
C GLU A 8 -20.67 11.02 -3.41
N LEU A 9 -20.21 11.16 -2.16
CA LEU A 9 -21.04 11.56 -1.01
C LEU A 9 -21.11 13.08 -0.88
N MET A 10 -20.01 13.75 -1.12
CA MET A 10 -19.84 15.19 -1.14
C MET A 10 -18.57 15.54 -1.94
N PRO A 11 -18.31 16.79 -2.33
CA PRO A 11 -17.19 17.13 -3.22
C PRO A 11 -15.86 16.51 -2.81
N GLY A 12 -15.31 15.61 -3.65
CA GLY A 12 -14.06 14.89 -3.45
C GLY A 12 -14.08 13.88 -2.30
N VAL A 13 -15.26 13.38 -1.92
CA VAL A 13 -15.43 12.27 -0.96
C VAL A 13 -16.21 11.16 -1.64
N TRP A 14 -15.54 10.07 -1.91
CA TRP A 14 -16.10 8.92 -2.64
C TRP A 14 -16.37 7.75 -1.71
N LEU A 15 -17.51 7.12 -1.87
CA LEU A 15 -17.83 5.87 -1.19
C LEU A 15 -17.76 4.70 -2.17
N ARG A 16 -16.95 3.70 -1.80
CA ARG A 16 -17.00 2.35 -2.36
C ARG A 16 -17.77 1.46 -1.38
N ALA A 17 -18.96 1.03 -1.74
CA ALA A 17 -19.76 0.15 -0.89
C ALA A 17 -19.89 -1.24 -1.53
N ILE A 18 -19.61 -2.26 -0.72
CA ILE A 18 -19.76 -3.68 -1.07
C ILE A 18 -20.84 -4.28 -0.16
N HIS A 19 -21.99 -4.59 -0.75
CA HIS A 19 -23.05 -5.32 -0.06
C HIS A 19 -22.82 -6.82 -0.19
N THR A 20 -22.69 -7.50 0.97
CA THR A 20 -22.45 -8.94 1.03
C THR A 20 -22.82 -9.51 2.40
N ASP A 21 -23.42 -10.68 2.45
CA ASP A 21 -23.74 -11.43 3.67
C ASP A 21 -22.65 -12.47 4.02
N LYS A 22 -21.50 -12.39 3.37
CA LYS A 22 -20.42 -13.38 3.50
C LYS A 22 -19.72 -13.33 4.85
N PHE A 23 -19.66 -12.15 5.46
CA PHE A 23 -18.86 -11.89 6.66
C PHE A 23 -19.75 -11.66 7.88
N LYS A 24 -19.24 -12.00 9.06
CA LYS A 24 -19.89 -11.71 10.35
C LYS A 24 -19.54 -10.32 10.88
N SER A 25 -18.59 -9.65 10.28
CA SER A 25 -18.19 -8.28 10.58
C SER A 25 -18.47 -7.37 9.39
N SER A 26 -18.76 -6.11 9.64
CA SER A 26 -18.64 -5.04 8.66
C SER A 26 -17.30 -4.35 8.77
N TYR A 27 -16.78 -3.92 7.63
CA TYR A 27 -15.49 -3.26 7.50
C TYR A 27 -15.68 -1.86 6.92
N LEU A 28 -15.09 -0.87 7.58
CA LEU A 28 -15.08 0.52 7.15
C LEU A 28 -13.63 0.96 6.89
N GLY A 29 -13.44 1.76 5.86
CA GLY A 29 -12.20 2.47 5.58
C GLY A 29 -12.48 3.95 5.38
N LEU A 30 -11.61 4.81 5.87
CA LEU A 30 -11.62 6.23 5.58
C LEU A 30 -10.19 6.66 5.32
N THR A 31 -9.89 7.03 4.08
CA THR A 31 -8.54 7.32 3.64
C THR A 31 -8.47 8.66 2.93
N MET A 32 -7.68 9.58 3.45
CA MET A 32 -7.29 10.83 2.78
C MET A 32 -6.09 10.53 1.88
N MET A 33 -6.15 10.96 0.63
CA MET A 33 -5.09 10.83 -0.37
C MET A 33 -4.39 12.17 -0.58
N ALA A 34 -3.08 12.18 -0.47
CA ALA A 34 -2.24 13.37 -0.66
C ALA A 34 -1.00 13.02 -1.48
N PRO A 35 -0.40 13.98 -2.20
CA PRO A 35 0.90 13.77 -2.81
C PRO A 35 1.94 13.32 -1.77
N LEU A 36 2.78 12.39 -2.18
CA LEU A 36 3.90 11.92 -1.35
C LEU A 36 5.08 12.88 -1.54
N GLU A 37 5.39 13.67 -0.52
CA GLU A 37 6.41 14.73 -0.57
C GLU A 37 7.34 14.63 0.63
N TRP A 38 8.62 14.96 0.47
CA TRP A 38 9.61 14.92 1.54
C TRP A 38 9.20 15.73 2.75
N GLU A 39 8.71 16.95 2.52
CA GLU A 39 8.41 17.95 3.55
C GLU A 39 7.16 17.58 4.36
N THR A 40 6.22 16.86 3.76
CA THR A 40 4.89 16.63 4.36
C THR A 40 4.66 15.19 4.80
N ALA A 41 5.44 14.23 4.29
CA ALA A 41 5.19 12.80 4.52
C ALA A 41 5.18 12.42 6.01
N ALA A 42 6.11 12.94 6.82
CA ALA A 42 6.17 12.65 8.25
C ALA A 42 4.97 13.25 9.00
N ALA A 43 4.59 14.50 8.68
CA ALA A 43 3.43 15.15 9.28
C ALA A 43 2.13 14.41 8.91
N ASN A 44 1.97 14.06 7.65
CA ASN A 44 0.83 13.27 7.19
C ASN A 44 0.74 11.92 7.92
N ALA A 45 1.87 11.21 8.06
CA ALA A 45 1.92 9.92 8.75
C ALA A 45 1.57 10.01 10.24
N LEU A 46 1.84 11.17 10.87
CA LEU A 46 1.58 11.39 12.29
C LEU A 46 0.10 11.67 12.59
N ILE A 47 -0.62 12.34 11.68
CA ILE A 47 -1.99 12.79 11.89
C ILE A 47 -2.93 11.66 12.37
N PRO A 48 -3.06 10.50 11.72
CA PRO A 48 -4.00 9.47 12.17
C PRO A 48 -3.69 8.94 13.58
N ALA A 49 -2.41 8.84 13.94
CA ALA A 49 -2.00 8.39 15.26
C ALA A 49 -2.40 9.39 16.34
N VAL A 50 -2.24 10.70 16.10
CA VAL A 50 -2.65 11.76 17.03
C VAL A 50 -4.18 11.82 17.15
N LEU A 51 -4.91 11.72 16.06
CA LEU A 51 -6.38 11.67 16.06
C LEU A 51 -6.92 10.49 16.87
N ARG A 52 -6.26 9.33 16.82
CA ARG A 52 -6.66 8.11 17.56
C ARG A 52 -6.45 8.22 19.07
N ARG A 53 -5.75 9.26 19.54
CA ARG A 53 -5.50 9.46 20.98
C ARG A 53 -6.72 9.92 21.78
N GLY A 54 -7.69 10.56 21.13
CA GLY A 54 -8.91 11.02 21.75
C GLY A 54 -9.65 12.07 20.95
N THR A 55 -10.93 12.17 21.24
CA THR A 55 -11.86 13.10 20.62
C THR A 55 -12.43 14.07 21.64
N ALA A 56 -13.28 14.98 21.21
CA ALA A 56 -13.99 15.89 22.12
C ALA A 56 -14.94 15.14 23.06
N ALA A 57 -15.62 14.07 22.57
CA ALA A 57 -16.53 13.26 23.37
C ALA A 57 -15.82 12.11 24.12
N HIS A 58 -14.78 11.55 23.52
CA HIS A 58 -13.99 10.44 24.07
C HIS A 58 -12.55 10.93 24.26
N PRO A 59 -12.23 11.60 25.40
CA PRO A 59 -11.04 12.43 25.53
C PRO A 59 -9.71 11.68 25.59
N ASP A 60 -9.71 10.37 25.72
CA ASP A 60 -8.50 9.54 25.83
C ASP A 60 -8.75 8.12 25.31
N LEU A 61 -7.69 7.30 25.32
CA LEU A 61 -7.75 5.92 24.84
C LEU A 61 -8.68 5.03 25.66
N GLU A 62 -8.86 5.30 26.96
CA GLU A 62 -9.75 4.54 27.83
C GLU A 62 -11.21 4.79 27.44
N ALA A 63 -11.60 6.05 27.24
CA ALA A 63 -12.94 6.43 26.80
C ALA A 63 -13.24 5.91 25.38
N LEU A 64 -12.26 5.98 24.46
CA LEU A 64 -12.40 5.40 23.13
C LEU A 64 -12.55 3.88 23.15
N SER A 65 -11.78 3.19 24.02
CA SER A 65 -11.88 1.75 24.18
C SER A 65 -13.25 1.34 24.74
N ALA A 66 -13.77 2.08 25.74
CA ALA A 66 -15.11 1.84 26.26
C ALA A 66 -16.20 2.01 25.18
N ALA A 67 -16.10 3.04 24.32
CA ALA A 67 -17.03 3.24 23.21
C ALA A 67 -16.95 2.10 22.17
N LEU A 68 -15.74 1.56 21.92
CA LEU A 68 -15.57 0.40 21.03
C LEU A 68 -16.11 -0.89 21.67
N ASP A 69 -15.97 -1.06 22.97
CA ASP A 69 -16.56 -2.20 23.72
C ASP A 69 -18.09 -2.17 23.67
N GLU A 70 -18.72 -1.00 23.77
CA GLU A 70 -20.16 -0.81 23.58
C GLU A 70 -20.61 -1.17 22.15
N LEU A 71 -19.69 -1.13 21.17
CA LEU A 71 -19.89 -1.56 19.79
C LEU A 71 -19.40 -3.00 19.56
N TYR A 72 -19.63 -3.88 20.54
CA TYR A 72 -19.29 -5.31 20.48
C TYR A 72 -17.78 -5.58 20.33
N GLY A 73 -16.93 -4.76 20.92
CA GLY A 73 -15.48 -4.90 20.83
C GLY A 73 -14.94 -4.55 19.44
N GLY A 74 -15.54 -3.59 18.79
CA GLY A 74 -15.07 -3.08 17.50
C GLY A 74 -13.65 -2.52 17.56
N ALA A 75 -13.00 -2.42 16.42
CA ALA A 75 -11.65 -1.87 16.30
C ALA A 75 -11.58 -0.74 15.28
N ILE A 76 -10.85 0.32 15.60
CA ILE A 76 -10.49 1.40 14.65
C ILE A 76 -8.97 1.62 14.75
N GLU A 77 -8.27 1.40 13.63
CA GLU A 77 -6.82 1.48 13.59
C GLU A 77 -6.34 2.57 12.62
N PRO A 78 -5.36 3.39 13.01
CA PRO A 78 -4.74 4.35 12.12
C PRO A 78 -3.88 3.64 11.08
N VAL A 79 -3.97 4.08 9.81
CA VAL A 79 -3.22 3.51 8.71
C VAL A 79 -2.45 4.57 7.94
N VAL A 80 -1.24 4.19 7.49
CA VAL A 80 -0.41 4.97 6.57
C VAL A 80 0.08 4.03 5.48
N ARG A 81 -0.31 4.31 4.25
CA ARG A 81 0.01 3.49 3.08
C ARG A 81 0.59 4.35 1.96
N LYS A 82 1.15 3.71 0.96
CA LYS A 82 1.68 4.33 -0.25
C LYS A 82 1.12 3.59 -1.47
N LYS A 83 0.61 4.33 -2.42
CA LYS A 83 0.10 3.85 -3.71
C LYS A 83 0.72 4.70 -4.82
N GLY A 84 1.73 4.18 -5.52
CA GLY A 84 2.53 5.02 -6.40
C GLY A 84 3.14 6.20 -5.63
N GLU A 85 2.88 7.41 -6.08
CA GLU A 85 3.31 8.66 -5.43
C GLU A 85 2.21 9.30 -4.58
N THR A 86 1.19 8.53 -4.24
CA THR A 86 0.12 8.95 -3.33
C THR A 86 0.37 8.38 -1.93
N GLN A 87 0.39 9.26 -0.94
CA GLN A 87 0.34 8.88 0.47
C GLN A 87 -1.12 8.78 0.91
N CYS A 88 -1.50 7.61 1.41
CA CYS A 88 -2.84 7.28 1.86
C CYS A 88 -2.85 7.18 3.39
N ILE A 89 -3.54 8.09 4.07
CA ILE A 89 -3.57 8.18 5.53
C ILE A 89 -5.01 8.19 6.03
N GLY A 90 -5.26 7.58 7.16
CA GLY A 90 -6.60 7.55 7.73
C GLY A 90 -6.83 6.40 8.67
N PHE A 91 -7.99 5.77 8.57
CA PHE A 91 -8.43 4.71 9.48
C PHE A 91 -9.02 3.54 8.73
N VAL A 92 -8.82 2.35 9.29
CA VAL A 92 -9.62 1.16 8.99
C VAL A 92 -10.33 0.73 10.25
N ALA A 93 -11.53 0.20 10.09
CA ALA A 93 -12.37 -0.21 11.22
C ALA A 93 -13.08 -1.52 10.91
N SER A 94 -13.23 -2.35 11.93
CA SER A 94 -13.98 -3.60 11.86
C SER A 94 -14.92 -3.69 13.07
N PHE A 95 -16.18 -3.95 12.79
CA PHE A 95 -17.25 -4.06 13.78
C PHE A 95 -18.06 -5.33 13.53
N LEU A 96 -18.80 -5.79 14.53
CA LEU A 96 -19.82 -6.82 14.33
C LEU A 96 -20.82 -6.32 13.29
N ASP A 97 -21.20 -7.17 12.33
CA ASP A 97 -22.23 -6.79 11.36
C ASP A 97 -23.61 -6.79 12.01
N ASP A 98 -24.46 -5.83 11.65
CA ASP A 98 -25.83 -5.66 12.21
C ASP A 98 -26.66 -6.95 12.17
N ALA A 99 -26.43 -7.80 11.16
CA ALA A 99 -27.12 -9.09 11.04
C ALA A 99 -26.85 -10.06 12.20
N TYR A 100 -25.81 -9.81 12.99
CA TYR A 100 -25.38 -10.62 14.13
C TYR A 100 -25.52 -9.88 15.46
N ALA A 101 -25.96 -8.62 15.45
CA ALA A 101 -26.21 -7.84 16.67
C ALA A 101 -27.41 -8.40 17.46
N LEU A 102 -27.35 -8.23 18.78
CA LEU A 102 -28.46 -8.66 19.66
C LEU A 102 -29.66 -7.76 19.45
N GLU A 103 -30.85 -8.34 19.54
CA GLU A 103 -32.13 -7.63 19.54
C GLU A 103 -32.38 -6.69 18.35
N GLY A 104 -31.56 -6.84 17.25
CA GLY A 104 -31.67 -6.00 16.06
C GLY A 104 -31.06 -4.61 16.23
N GLU A 105 -30.12 -4.46 17.15
CA GLU A 105 -29.37 -3.21 17.33
C GLU A 105 -28.64 -2.82 16.04
N SER A 106 -28.56 -1.52 15.80
CA SER A 106 -27.76 -0.96 14.73
C SER A 106 -26.33 -0.68 15.21
N ILE A 107 -25.34 -1.22 14.51
CA ILE A 107 -23.92 -0.99 14.78
C ILE A 107 -23.31 -0.04 13.72
N LEU A 108 -23.81 -0.12 12.48
CA LEU A 108 -23.25 0.65 11.38
C LEU A 108 -23.27 2.17 11.62
N GLU A 109 -24.40 2.73 12.06
CA GLU A 109 -24.53 4.17 12.25
C GLU A 109 -23.63 4.69 13.39
N PRO A 110 -23.60 4.08 14.60
CA PRO A 110 -22.68 4.52 15.65
C PRO A 110 -21.20 4.27 15.30
N ALA A 111 -20.87 3.17 14.58
CA ALA A 111 -19.52 2.93 14.10
C ALA A 111 -19.06 3.99 13.09
N ALA A 112 -19.93 4.37 12.14
CA ALA A 112 -19.67 5.45 11.20
C ALA A 112 -19.52 6.80 11.92
N ALA A 113 -20.39 7.07 12.93
CA ALA A 113 -20.34 8.28 13.72
C ALA A 113 -19.00 8.40 14.49
N LEU A 114 -18.54 7.32 15.13
CA LEU A 114 -17.27 7.29 15.85
C LEU A 114 -16.07 7.49 14.89
N LEU A 115 -16.12 6.91 13.69
CA LEU A 115 -15.10 7.12 12.65
C LEU A 115 -15.08 8.59 12.18
N GLY A 116 -16.25 9.20 11.97
CA GLY A 116 -16.38 10.62 11.65
C GLY A 116 -15.91 11.53 12.79
N GLU A 117 -16.21 11.18 14.03
CA GLU A 117 -15.76 11.90 15.22
C GLU A 117 -14.25 11.91 15.35
N LEU A 118 -13.58 10.75 15.15
CA LEU A 118 -12.11 10.66 15.14
C LEU A 118 -11.49 11.60 14.09
N LEU A 119 -12.11 11.69 12.90
CA LEU A 119 -11.60 12.56 11.86
C LEU A 119 -11.89 14.04 12.11
N LEU A 120 -13.06 14.41 12.62
CA LEU A 120 -13.57 15.79 12.59
C LEU A 120 -13.59 16.49 13.95
N SER A 121 -13.54 15.73 15.04
CA SER A 121 -13.69 16.25 16.40
C SER A 121 -12.56 15.77 17.32
N PRO A 122 -11.27 15.93 16.91
CA PRO A 122 -10.18 15.51 17.76
C PRO A 122 -10.18 16.29 19.07
N ARG A 123 -9.59 15.72 20.11
CA ARG A 123 -9.35 16.46 21.35
C ARG A 123 -8.32 17.56 21.11
N THR A 124 -8.71 18.79 21.43
CA THR A 124 -7.91 20.02 21.21
C THR A 124 -7.66 20.78 22.49
N VAL A 125 -6.66 21.65 22.46
CA VAL A 125 -6.44 22.72 23.43
C VAL A 125 -6.26 24.02 22.67
N GLY A 126 -7.10 25.03 22.95
CA GLY A 126 -7.19 26.21 22.10
C GLY A 126 -7.60 25.81 20.68
N GLU A 127 -6.87 26.30 19.68
CA GLU A 127 -7.09 26.01 18.26
C GLU A 127 -6.08 25.00 17.70
N GLY A 128 -5.71 23.95 18.45
CA GLY A 128 -4.71 22.98 18.01
C GLY A 128 -4.78 21.63 18.73
N PHE A 129 -3.96 20.69 18.28
CA PHE A 129 -3.79 19.40 18.97
C PHE A 129 -3.17 19.57 20.34
N LEU A 130 -3.48 18.65 21.28
CA LEU A 130 -2.79 18.58 22.57
C LEU A 130 -1.29 18.33 22.35
N PRO A 131 -0.41 19.21 22.83
CA PRO A 131 1.04 19.08 22.63
C PRO A 131 1.60 17.76 23.17
N ASP A 132 1.03 17.21 24.25
CA ASP A 132 1.46 15.93 24.82
C ASP A 132 1.16 14.76 23.88
N TYR A 133 0.00 14.75 23.22
CA TYR A 133 -0.35 13.72 22.24
C TYR A 133 0.57 13.79 21.02
N VAL A 134 0.81 15.01 20.53
CA VAL A 134 1.74 15.19 19.40
C VAL A 134 3.14 14.70 19.75
N ARG A 135 3.70 15.08 20.92
CA ARG A 135 5.03 14.66 21.34
C ARG A 135 5.16 13.14 21.50
N GLN A 136 4.16 12.48 22.10
CA GLN A 136 4.18 11.04 22.29
C GLN A 136 4.13 10.30 20.95
N GLU A 137 3.22 10.68 20.07
CA GLU A 137 3.09 10.03 18.76
C GLU A 137 4.26 10.37 17.82
N GLN A 138 4.84 11.57 17.95
CA GLN A 138 6.08 11.94 17.26
C GLN A 138 7.25 11.03 17.69
N SER A 139 7.41 10.76 18.98
CA SER A 139 8.41 9.81 19.47
C SER A 139 8.16 8.40 18.91
N ASN A 140 6.91 7.94 18.93
CA ASN A 140 6.51 6.65 18.37
C ASN A 140 6.80 6.58 16.87
N LEU A 141 6.54 7.65 16.11
CA LEU A 141 6.84 7.71 14.68
C LEU A 141 8.34 7.62 14.41
N ILE A 142 9.16 8.37 15.15
CA ILE A 142 10.62 8.33 15.05
C ILE A 142 11.13 6.91 15.35
N ASP A 143 10.63 6.28 16.40
CA ASP A 143 11.01 4.90 16.74
C ASP A 143 10.60 3.90 15.67
N ARG A 144 9.43 4.07 15.04
CA ARG A 144 9.00 3.25 13.89
C ARG A 144 9.90 3.46 12.68
N ILE A 145 10.29 4.69 12.37
CA ILE A 145 11.22 5.00 11.27
C ILE A 145 12.58 4.32 11.54
N ARG A 146 13.14 4.48 12.73
CA ARG A 146 14.39 3.83 13.13
C ARG A 146 14.31 2.31 13.11
N ALA A 147 13.18 1.74 13.52
CA ALA A 147 12.98 0.29 13.58
C ALA A 147 12.90 -0.37 12.20
N GLN A 148 12.71 0.37 11.10
CA GLN A 148 12.68 -0.19 9.74
C GLN A 148 13.96 -0.94 9.39
N VAL A 149 15.10 -0.50 9.90
CA VAL A 149 16.40 -1.16 9.70
C VAL A 149 16.48 -2.57 10.31
N ASN A 150 15.61 -2.92 11.26
CA ASN A 150 15.64 -4.22 11.93
C ASN A 150 15.21 -5.37 11.01
N ASP A 151 14.27 -5.14 10.09
CA ASP A 151 13.95 -6.07 9.01
C ASP A 151 14.86 -5.80 7.80
N LYS A 152 16.02 -6.46 7.76
CA LYS A 152 17.04 -6.25 6.74
C LYS A 152 16.54 -6.56 5.32
N ARG A 153 15.57 -7.46 5.16
CA ARG A 153 14.96 -7.76 3.86
C ARG A 153 14.12 -6.59 3.36
N ARG A 154 13.22 -6.09 4.21
CA ARG A 154 12.38 -4.92 3.89
C ARG A 154 13.23 -3.66 3.73
N TYR A 155 14.21 -3.48 4.60
CA TYR A 155 15.16 -2.37 4.51
C TYR A 155 15.88 -2.35 3.16
N ALA A 156 16.44 -3.48 2.70
CA ALA A 156 17.14 -3.55 1.41
C ALA A 156 16.21 -3.20 0.23
N SER A 157 14.97 -3.67 0.24
CA SER A 157 13.99 -3.33 -0.81
C SER A 157 13.58 -1.84 -0.75
N ALA A 158 13.36 -1.29 0.43
CA ALA A 158 13.06 0.14 0.60
C ALA A 158 14.25 1.01 0.18
N ARG A 159 15.47 0.60 0.55
CA ARG A 159 16.70 1.30 0.19
C ARG A 159 16.96 1.31 -1.32
N LEU A 160 16.71 0.18 -1.99
CA LEU A 160 16.71 0.10 -3.45
C LEU A 160 15.76 1.14 -4.07
N CYS A 161 14.50 1.20 -3.59
CA CYS A 161 13.52 2.19 -4.09
C CYS A 161 13.98 3.63 -3.85
N GLN A 162 14.53 3.95 -2.68
CA GLN A 162 15.05 5.29 -2.36
C GLN A 162 16.19 5.70 -3.29
N LEU A 163 17.10 4.76 -3.61
CA LEU A 163 18.24 5.01 -4.49
C LEU A 163 17.81 5.15 -5.95
N MET A 164 16.97 4.22 -6.41
CA MET A 164 16.47 4.18 -7.78
C MET A 164 15.58 5.39 -8.11
N CYS A 165 14.78 5.84 -7.15
CA CYS A 165 13.80 6.90 -7.29
C CYS A 165 14.16 8.16 -6.49
N ARG A 166 15.46 8.44 -6.27
CA ARG A 166 15.89 9.56 -5.43
C ARG A 166 15.45 10.95 -5.94
N GLU A 167 15.17 11.06 -7.22
CA GLU A 167 14.69 12.28 -7.90
C GLU A 167 13.18 12.24 -8.16
N GLU A 168 12.48 11.24 -7.67
CA GLU A 168 11.06 10.99 -7.84
C GLU A 168 10.39 10.95 -6.46
N ALA A 169 9.15 11.41 -6.35
CA ALA A 169 8.40 11.35 -5.10
C ALA A 169 8.26 9.91 -4.57
N PHE A 170 8.29 8.90 -5.46
CA PHE A 170 8.29 7.50 -5.06
C PHE A 170 9.49 7.10 -4.18
N GLY A 171 10.61 7.82 -4.22
CA GLY A 171 11.76 7.59 -3.32
C GLY A 171 11.47 7.94 -1.86
N VAL A 172 10.44 8.72 -1.59
CA VAL A 172 10.03 9.11 -0.22
C VAL A 172 9.38 7.93 0.50
N ASP A 173 9.80 7.67 1.74
CA ASP A 173 9.12 6.69 2.58
C ASP A 173 7.76 7.23 3.04
N LYS A 174 6.75 6.35 3.12
CA LYS A 174 5.40 6.72 3.56
C LYS A 174 5.33 7.27 4.98
N LEU A 175 6.33 7.00 5.82
CA LEU A 175 6.46 7.55 7.17
C LEU A 175 7.30 8.84 7.20
N GLY A 176 7.84 9.27 6.05
CA GLY A 176 8.83 10.32 5.97
C GLY A 176 10.18 9.87 6.52
N ASP A 177 10.94 10.81 7.03
CA ASP A 177 12.24 10.57 7.64
C ASP A 177 12.31 11.16 9.08
N GLU A 178 13.37 10.78 9.80
CA GLU A 178 13.56 11.17 11.19
C GLU A 178 13.73 12.68 11.37
N ALA A 179 14.40 13.38 10.45
CA ALA A 179 14.67 14.80 10.56
C ALA A 179 13.37 15.61 10.43
N HIS A 180 12.55 15.31 9.41
CA HIS A 180 11.25 15.94 9.24
C HIS A 180 10.28 15.55 10.37
N ALA A 181 10.29 14.28 10.82
CA ALA A 181 9.47 13.86 11.95
C ALA A 181 9.82 14.63 13.24
N ALA A 182 11.12 14.81 13.54
CA ALA A 182 11.58 15.56 14.71
C ALA A 182 11.27 17.07 14.66
N ALA A 183 11.10 17.62 13.46
CA ALA A 183 10.79 19.04 13.26
C ALA A 183 9.29 19.38 13.38
N ILE A 184 8.40 18.39 13.50
CA ILE A 184 6.95 18.62 13.60
C ILE A 184 6.61 19.38 14.89
N THR A 185 5.87 20.47 14.74
CA THR A 185 5.27 21.19 15.87
C THR A 185 3.76 20.94 15.96
N PRO A 186 3.15 21.07 17.15
CA PRO A 186 1.69 20.91 17.29
C PRO A 186 0.90 21.84 16.37
N GLU A 187 1.34 23.09 16.20
CA GLU A 187 0.71 24.10 15.37
C GLU A 187 0.86 23.76 13.88
N GLY A 188 2.06 23.33 13.45
CA GLY A 188 2.33 22.89 12.08
C GLY A 188 1.50 21.67 11.70
N LEU A 189 1.42 20.69 12.62
CA LEU A 189 0.61 19.49 12.42
C LEU A 189 -0.89 19.81 12.31
N TRP A 190 -1.39 20.73 13.16
CA TRP A 190 -2.77 21.20 13.12
C TRP A 190 -3.10 21.89 11.79
N SER A 191 -2.22 22.79 11.35
CA SER A 191 -2.36 23.48 10.05
C SER A 191 -2.42 22.46 8.90
N ARG A 192 -1.53 21.46 8.90
CA ARG A 192 -1.51 20.41 7.87
C ARG A 192 -2.78 19.56 7.90
N TYR A 193 -3.23 19.14 9.08
CA TYR A 193 -4.49 18.42 9.23
C TYR A 193 -5.68 19.22 8.68
N GLN A 194 -5.81 20.51 9.04
CA GLN A 194 -6.86 21.39 8.52
C GLN A 194 -6.80 21.55 6.99
N GLN A 195 -5.59 21.64 6.43
CA GLN A 195 -5.40 21.66 4.98
C GLN A 195 -5.92 20.37 4.34
N LEU A 196 -5.53 19.21 4.84
CA LEU A 196 -5.95 17.90 4.27
C LEU A 196 -7.47 17.71 4.32
N LEU A 197 -8.15 18.12 5.40
CA LEU A 197 -9.60 18.07 5.47
C LEU A 197 -10.28 18.88 4.36
N ARG A 198 -9.67 20.00 3.94
CA ARG A 198 -10.20 20.87 2.90
C ARG A 198 -9.87 20.41 1.48
N THR A 199 -8.68 19.79 1.29
CA THR A 199 -8.08 19.64 -0.04
C THR A 199 -7.88 18.20 -0.48
N ALA A 200 -7.64 17.23 0.46
CA ALA A 200 -7.38 15.84 0.10
C ALA A 200 -8.60 15.18 -0.53
N GLU A 201 -8.41 14.36 -1.56
CA GLU A 201 -9.45 13.43 -1.97
C GLU A 201 -9.60 12.34 -0.88
N ILE A 202 -10.83 11.95 -0.59
CA ILE A 202 -11.14 11.00 0.47
C ILE A 202 -11.87 9.81 -0.11
N GLU A 203 -11.29 8.63 0.03
CA GLU A 203 -11.94 7.36 -0.26
C GLU A 203 -12.50 6.77 1.04
N VAL A 204 -13.81 6.57 1.04
CA VAL A 204 -14.53 5.87 2.09
C VAL A 204 -14.91 4.50 1.56
N TYR A 205 -14.68 3.48 2.37
CA TYR A 205 -14.97 2.10 2.03
C TYR A 205 -15.95 1.49 3.04
N TYR A 206 -16.88 0.71 2.54
CA TYR A 206 -17.79 -0.12 3.34
C TYR A 206 -17.89 -1.52 2.74
N CYS A 207 -17.81 -2.55 3.57
CA CYS A 207 -18.11 -3.93 3.19
C CYS A 207 -18.89 -4.62 4.32
N GLY A 208 -20.11 -5.03 4.05
CA GLY A 208 -20.99 -5.68 5.02
C GLY A 208 -22.39 -5.95 4.48
N SER A 209 -23.31 -6.33 5.38
CA SER A 209 -24.68 -6.72 5.01
C SER A 209 -25.64 -5.54 4.77
N ALA A 210 -25.27 -4.31 5.17
CA ALA A 210 -26.13 -3.16 4.94
C ALA A 210 -26.18 -2.80 3.45
N GLN A 211 -27.37 -2.36 3.02
CA GLN A 211 -27.56 -1.85 1.66
C GLN A 211 -26.70 -0.61 1.41
N PRO A 212 -26.15 -0.42 0.20
CA PRO A 212 -25.26 0.71 -0.12
C PRO A 212 -25.85 2.08 0.23
N GLU A 213 -27.16 2.27 0.06
CA GLU A 213 -27.85 3.52 0.38
C GLU A 213 -27.86 3.81 1.88
N ARG A 214 -27.95 2.78 2.72
CA ARG A 214 -27.90 2.93 4.18
C ARG A 214 -26.48 3.28 4.62
N ALA A 215 -25.47 2.56 4.13
CA ALA A 215 -24.07 2.87 4.39
C ALA A 215 -23.73 4.31 3.97
N ALA A 216 -24.20 4.72 2.79
CA ALA A 216 -24.00 6.08 2.31
C ALA A 216 -24.66 7.14 3.20
N ARG A 217 -25.89 6.93 3.67
CA ARG A 217 -26.54 7.88 4.60
C ARG A 217 -25.78 7.98 5.92
N ALA A 218 -25.36 6.85 6.50
CA ALA A 218 -24.61 6.82 7.75
C ALA A 218 -23.29 7.60 7.63
N LEU A 219 -22.52 7.32 6.57
CA LEU A 219 -21.23 7.95 6.33
C LEU A 219 -21.37 9.44 5.94
N THR A 220 -22.38 9.80 5.15
CA THR A 220 -22.67 11.23 4.85
C THR A 220 -23.00 11.98 6.13
N ALA A 221 -23.82 11.41 7.02
CA ALA A 221 -24.14 12.05 8.30
C ALA A 221 -22.88 12.19 9.19
N ALA A 222 -22.06 11.14 9.27
CA ALA A 222 -20.81 11.15 10.04
C ALA A 222 -19.78 12.19 9.54
N LEU A 223 -19.77 12.48 8.24
CA LEU A 223 -18.85 13.42 7.60
C LEU A 223 -19.48 14.78 7.30
N SER A 224 -20.68 15.08 7.76
CA SER A 224 -21.44 16.29 7.43
C SER A 224 -20.71 17.61 7.80
N GLY A 225 -19.80 17.57 8.77
CA GLY A 225 -18.99 18.73 9.18
C GLY A 225 -17.67 18.89 8.43
N LEU A 226 -17.37 18.06 7.44
CA LEU A 226 -16.10 18.06 6.72
C LEU A 226 -15.99 19.33 5.83
N PRO A 227 -14.98 20.19 6.03
CA PRO A 227 -14.78 21.37 5.18
C PRO A 227 -14.25 20.91 3.81
N ARG A 228 -14.90 21.34 2.73
CA ARG A 228 -14.55 20.96 1.34
C ARG A 228 -14.41 22.16 0.41
N ASP A 229 -13.91 23.26 0.95
CA ASP A 229 -13.80 24.58 0.31
C ASP A 229 -12.42 24.85 -0.33
N GLY A 230 -11.45 23.94 -0.17
CA GLY A 230 -10.13 24.05 -0.77
C GLY A 230 -10.05 23.44 -2.18
N GLU A 231 -9.05 23.86 -2.96
CA GLU A 231 -8.68 23.21 -4.22
C GLU A 231 -8.24 21.78 -3.96
N ARG A 232 -8.72 20.83 -4.78
CA ARG A 232 -8.41 19.42 -4.60
C ARG A 232 -6.95 19.14 -4.89
N LEU A 233 -6.33 18.35 -3.99
CA LEU A 233 -5.05 17.72 -4.29
C LEU A 233 -5.30 16.60 -5.29
N ASP A 234 -4.52 16.61 -6.36
CA ASP A 234 -4.52 15.56 -7.37
C ASP A 234 -3.12 14.92 -7.41
N PRO A 235 -2.90 13.82 -6.69
CA PRO A 235 -1.60 13.16 -6.69
C PRO A 235 -1.34 12.53 -8.05
N GLU A 236 -0.51 13.17 -8.85
CA GLU A 236 0.01 12.59 -10.08
C GLU A 236 1.13 11.58 -9.77
N CYS A 237 1.31 10.58 -10.63
CA CYS A 237 2.38 9.60 -10.52
C CYS A 237 3.32 9.77 -11.71
N GLU A 238 4.52 10.30 -11.45
CA GLU A 238 5.55 10.40 -12.47
C GLU A 238 6.06 9.01 -12.87
N VAL A 239 6.14 8.74 -14.17
CA VAL A 239 6.66 7.47 -14.71
C VAL A 239 7.91 7.74 -15.52
N ARG A 240 9.06 7.34 -15.01
CA ARG A 240 10.31 7.40 -15.77
C ARG A 240 10.39 6.20 -16.72
N LEU A 241 10.53 6.47 -18.04
CA LEU A 241 10.46 5.45 -19.08
C LEU A 241 11.71 4.57 -19.12
N HIS A 242 12.90 5.13 -18.97
CA HIS A 242 14.18 4.45 -19.17
C HIS A 242 15.05 4.50 -17.93
N ALA A 243 15.87 3.48 -17.78
CA ALA A 243 17.02 3.49 -16.86
C ALA A 243 18.12 4.43 -17.38
N GLY A 244 19.10 4.73 -16.53
CA GLY A 244 20.32 5.40 -16.96
C GLY A 244 21.16 4.54 -17.93
N PRO A 245 22.15 5.12 -18.60
CA PRO A 245 22.98 4.40 -19.57
C PRO A 245 23.73 3.21 -18.97
N GLU A 246 24.05 3.27 -17.69
CA GLU A 246 24.63 2.18 -16.91
C GLU A 246 23.85 1.99 -15.60
N PRO A 247 23.65 0.75 -15.15
CA PRO A 247 22.98 0.50 -13.87
C PRO A 247 23.77 1.06 -12.71
N GLN A 248 23.10 1.68 -11.75
CA GLN A 248 23.72 2.11 -10.50
C GLN A 248 24.04 0.89 -9.64
N LEU A 249 25.29 0.77 -9.17
CA LEU A 249 25.73 -0.29 -8.25
C LEU A 249 26.00 0.34 -6.89
N VAL A 250 25.30 -0.11 -5.85
CA VAL A 250 25.43 0.42 -4.49
C VAL A 250 25.66 -0.70 -3.50
N GLU A 251 26.73 -0.60 -2.72
CA GLU A 251 27.01 -1.49 -1.60
C GLU A 251 26.91 -0.72 -0.29
N GLU A 252 26.21 -1.30 0.68
CA GLU A 252 26.15 -0.82 2.06
C GLU A 252 26.59 -1.93 3.02
N HIS A 253 27.19 -1.53 4.14
CA HIS A 253 27.71 -2.45 5.15
C HIS A 253 26.98 -2.30 6.46
N MET A 254 26.40 -3.39 6.97
CA MET A 254 25.74 -3.44 8.29
C MET A 254 26.12 -4.70 9.03
N ASP A 255 25.75 -4.76 10.30
CA ASP A 255 25.84 -6.00 11.07
C ASP A 255 24.74 -6.97 10.60
N VAL A 256 25.10 -7.82 9.64
CA VAL A 256 24.24 -8.85 9.05
C VAL A 256 25.05 -10.12 8.82
N SER A 257 24.43 -11.25 9.09
CA SER A 257 25.00 -12.58 8.84
C SER A 257 24.77 -13.10 7.42
N GLN A 258 23.93 -12.40 6.65
CA GLN A 258 23.53 -12.80 5.30
C GLN A 258 23.36 -11.57 4.42
N GLY A 259 23.91 -11.61 3.20
CA GLY A 259 23.76 -10.56 2.19
C GLY A 259 22.31 -10.38 1.74
N LYS A 260 21.92 -9.14 1.49
CA LYS A 260 20.63 -8.81 0.87
C LYS A 260 20.93 -8.16 -0.48
N LEU A 261 20.63 -8.89 -1.54
CA LEU A 261 20.76 -8.44 -2.92
C LEU A 261 19.39 -7.98 -3.42
N ALA A 262 19.30 -6.77 -3.92
CA ALA A 262 18.10 -6.26 -4.54
C ALA A 262 18.41 -5.62 -5.90
N LEU A 263 17.58 -5.90 -6.92
CA LEU A 263 17.71 -5.36 -8.27
C LEU A 263 16.42 -4.65 -8.63
N GLY A 264 16.53 -3.43 -9.17
CA GLY A 264 15.39 -2.65 -9.65
C GLY A 264 15.43 -2.51 -11.17
N PHE A 265 14.29 -2.75 -11.79
CA PHE A 265 14.11 -2.63 -13.24
C PHE A 265 13.01 -1.62 -13.53
N ARG A 266 13.22 -0.79 -14.57
CA ARG A 266 12.14 -0.01 -15.19
C ARG A 266 11.50 -0.80 -16.30
N THR A 267 10.20 -0.58 -16.49
CA THR A 267 9.38 -1.38 -17.42
C THR A 267 9.21 -0.74 -18.81
N GLY A 268 9.99 0.30 -19.13
CA GLY A 268 9.78 1.05 -20.37
C GLY A 268 8.48 1.85 -20.37
N GLY A 269 8.02 2.31 -19.21
CA GLY A 269 6.78 3.06 -19.04
C GLY A 269 5.52 2.21 -18.90
N LEU A 270 5.62 0.88 -18.88
CA LEU A 270 4.45 0.02 -18.66
C LEU A 270 4.01 0.09 -17.20
N THR A 271 2.79 0.53 -17.00
CA THR A 271 2.13 0.70 -15.71
C THR A 271 0.75 0.04 -15.71
N CYS A 272 -0.04 0.24 -14.66
CA CYS A 272 -1.40 -0.29 -14.59
C CYS A 272 -2.40 0.41 -15.52
N TRP A 273 -2.00 1.43 -16.23
CA TRP A 273 -2.84 2.17 -17.19
C TRP A 273 -2.71 1.67 -18.63
N GLU A 274 -1.65 0.92 -18.96
CA GLU A 274 -1.39 0.42 -20.29
C GLU A 274 -2.12 -0.91 -20.58
N GLU A 275 -2.50 -1.11 -21.83
CA GLU A 275 -3.15 -2.34 -22.33
C GLU A 275 -2.30 -3.60 -22.06
N GLU A 276 -0.97 -3.47 -22.08
CA GLU A 276 -0.02 -4.55 -21.83
C GLU A 276 0.15 -4.92 -20.34
N TYR A 277 -0.53 -4.22 -19.43
CA TYR A 277 -0.41 -4.45 -17.98
C TYR A 277 -0.65 -5.91 -17.54
N PRO A 278 -1.67 -6.63 -18.05
CA PRO A 278 -1.85 -8.03 -17.69
C PRO A 278 -0.66 -8.92 -18.09
N ALA A 279 -0.01 -8.64 -19.22
CA ALA A 279 1.19 -9.35 -19.66
C ALA A 279 2.40 -9.01 -18.74
N LEU A 280 2.51 -7.78 -18.27
CA LEU A 280 3.54 -7.38 -17.30
C LEU A 280 3.35 -8.08 -15.94
N VAL A 281 2.12 -8.18 -15.44
CA VAL A 281 1.81 -8.93 -14.21
C VAL A 281 2.17 -10.41 -14.38
N MET A 282 1.82 -11.01 -15.53
CA MET A 282 2.16 -12.39 -15.85
C MET A 282 3.67 -12.58 -15.97
N CYS A 283 4.38 -11.65 -16.60
CA CYS A 283 5.85 -11.65 -16.70
C CYS A 283 6.49 -11.65 -15.29
N ASN A 284 6.04 -10.76 -14.40
CA ASN A 284 6.51 -10.74 -13.02
C ASN A 284 6.20 -12.06 -12.28
N ALA A 285 5.02 -12.64 -12.48
CA ALA A 285 4.63 -13.90 -11.86
C ALA A 285 5.54 -15.07 -12.29
N ILE A 286 5.89 -15.15 -13.57
CA ILE A 286 6.83 -16.14 -14.12
C ILE A 286 8.26 -15.86 -13.65
N PHE A 287 8.67 -14.60 -13.60
CA PHE A 287 10.03 -14.21 -13.22
C PHE A 287 10.32 -14.54 -11.77
N GLY A 288 9.57 -13.96 -10.82
CA GLY A 288 9.85 -14.12 -9.38
C GLY A 288 8.64 -13.95 -8.47
N GLY A 289 7.43 -13.73 -9.01
CA GLY A 289 6.23 -13.39 -8.25
C GLY A 289 5.48 -14.60 -7.65
N THR A 290 5.86 -15.83 -7.99
CA THR A 290 5.18 -17.05 -7.52
C THR A 290 6.17 -18.10 -7.03
N PRO A 291 5.72 -19.10 -6.24
CA PRO A 291 6.55 -20.24 -5.83
C PRO A 291 6.98 -21.17 -7.01
N LEU A 292 6.39 -20.99 -8.18
CA LEU A 292 6.76 -21.73 -9.40
C LEU A 292 7.58 -20.88 -10.36
N SER A 293 8.02 -19.70 -9.94
CA SER A 293 8.76 -18.75 -10.77
C SER A 293 10.18 -19.20 -11.08
N LYS A 294 10.74 -18.66 -12.15
CA LYS A 294 12.13 -18.95 -12.58
C LYS A 294 13.15 -18.63 -11.49
N LEU A 295 12.99 -17.52 -10.77
CA LEU A 295 13.89 -17.17 -9.67
C LEU A 295 13.81 -18.18 -8.53
N PHE A 296 12.61 -18.61 -8.15
CA PHE A 296 12.45 -19.59 -7.11
C PHE A 296 13.06 -20.95 -7.51
N LEU A 297 12.71 -21.45 -8.68
CA LEU A 297 13.12 -22.80 -9.11
C LEU A 297 14.60 -22.88 -9.50
N ASN A 298 15.14 -21.87 -10.21
CA ASN A 298 16.51 -21.96 -10.72
C ASN A 298 17.53 -21.35 -9.76
N VAL A 299 17.29 -20.16 -9.19
CA VAL A 299 18.25 -19.48 -8.32
C VAL A 299 18.26 -20.10 -6.92
N ARG A 300 17.07 -20.38 -6.35
CA ARG A 300 16.97 -20.94 -5.00
C ARG A 300 17.09 -22.46 -4.98
N GLU A 301 16.18 -23.18 -5.66
CA GLU A 301 16.09 -24.64 -5.52
C GLU A 301 17.22 -25.38 -6.26
N LYS A 302 17.40 -25.08 -7.55
CA LYS A 302 18.37 -25.81 -8.40
C LYS A 302 19.82 -25.47 -8.08
N LEU A 303 20.13 -24.18 -7.97
CA LEU A 303 21.52 -23.71 -7.78
C LEU A 303 21.86 -23.41 -6.32
N SER A 304 20.88 -23.39 -5.43
CA SER A 304 21.07 -23.10 -4.00
C SER A 304 21.89 -21.83 -3.73
N LEU A 305 21.70 -20.79 -4.56
CA LEU A 305 22.45 -19.54 -4.47
C LEU A 305 21.90 -18.59 -3.41
N CYS A 306 20.65 -18.84 -2.97
CA CYS A 306 19.96 -17.93 -2.06
C CYS A 306 18.96 -18.68 -1.18
N TYR A 307 18.59 -18.06 -0.06
CA TYR A 307 17.55 -18.57 0.85
C TYR A 307 16.14 -18.19 0.36
N TYR A 308 16.03 -17.09 -0.35
CA TYR A 308 14.84 -16.64 -1.05
C TYR A 308 15.24 -15.83 -2.27
N ALA A 309 14.43 -15.91 -3.32
CA ALA A 309 14.47 -15.02 -4.47
C ALA A 309 13.04 -14.78 -4.92
N SER A 310 12.66 -13.53 -5.03
CA SER A 310 11.32 -13.11 -5.45
C SER A 310 11.34 -11.78 -6.18
N SER A 311 10.33 -11.54 -7.00
CA SER A 311 10.11 -10.23 -7.62
C SER A 311 8.74 -9.66 -7.24
N MET A 312 8.65 -8.34 -7.23
CA MET A 312 7.44 -7.57 -6.95
C MET A 312 7.28 -6.49 -8.02
N LEU A 313 6.04 -6.25 -8.44
CA LEU A 313 5.69 -5.22 -9.40
C LEU A 313 5.07 -4.02 -8.68
N GLU A 314 5.68 -2.85 -8.83
CA GLU A 314 5.09 -1.56 -8.47
C GLU A 314 4.33 -1.00 -9.66
N LYS A 315 3.06 -1.34 -9.71
CA LYS A 315 2.21 -1.21 -10.90
C LYS A 315 1.99 0.23 -11.39
N MET A 316 1.96 1.20 -10.47
CA MET A 316 1.74 2.62 -10.81
C MET A 316 3.04 3.30 -11.25
N LYS A 317 4.19 2.78 -10.82
CA LYS A 317 5.51 3.33 -11.17
C LYS A 317 6.17 2.61 -12.34
N GLY A 318 5.65 1.46 -12.75
CA GLY A 318 6.29 0.64 -13.76
C GLY A 318 7.68 0.15 -13.29
N LEU A 319 7.76 -0.42 -12.08
CA LEU A 319 9.01 -0.95 -11.54
C LEU A 319 8.84 -2.43 -11.20
N VAL A 320 9.85 -3.24 -11.57
CA VAL A 320 10.00 -4.61 -11.09
C VAL A 320 11.18 -4.66 -10.13
N LEU A 321 10.91 -5.08 -8.90
CA LEU A 321 11.88 -5.12 -7.80
C LEU A 321 12.17 -6.57 -7.43
N VAL A 322 13.41 -7.00 -7.61
CA VAL A 322 13.87 -8.34 -7.19
C VAL A 322 14.53 -8.22 -5.83
N SER A 323 14.26 -9.18 -4.94
CA SER A 323 14.88 -9.27 -3.62
C SER A 323 15.35 -10.70 -3.37
N SER A 324 16.60 -10.84 -2.91
CA SER A 324 17.22 -12.14 -2.63
C SER A 324 18.10 -12.08 -1.37
N GLY A 325 18.10 -13.15 -0.60
CA GLY A 325 18.98 -13.33 0.55
C GLY A 325 20.07 -14.35 0.22
N ILE A 326 21.32 -13.90 0.12
CA ILE A 326 22.45 -14.66 -0.41
C ILE A 326 23.61 -14.75 0.60
N GLU A 327 24.52 -15.68 0.42
CA GLU A 327 25.84 -15.64 1.04
C GLU A 327 26.71 -14.58 0.35
N PHE A 328 27.67 -14.00 1.07
CA PHE A 328 28.41 -12.85 0.55
C PHE A 328 29.27 -13.20 -0.67
N ASP A 329 29.86 -14.39 -0.69
CA ASP A 329 30.68 -14.92 -1.79
C ASP A 329 29.86 -15.35 -3.02
N LYS A 330 28.53 -15.44 -2.89
CA LYS A 330 27.61 -15.79 -3.98
C LYS A 330 27.06 -14.58 -4.75
N TYR A 331 27.44 -13.37 -4.38
CA TYR A 331 26.88 -12.14 -4.97
C TYR A 331 26.91 -12.15 -6.51
N GLN A 332 28.08 -12.35 -7.11
CA GLN A 332 28.23 -12.30 -8.57
C GLN A 332 27.40 -13.38 -9.25
N GLN A 333 27.47 -14.61 -8.74
CA GLN A 333 26.76 -15.75 -9.30
C GLN A 333 25.25 -15.60 -9.21
N ALA A 334 24.73 -15.12 -8.06
CA ALA A 334 23.31 -14.89 -7.87
C ALA A 334 22.78 -13.76 -8.76
N ARG A 335 23.53 -12.65 -8.86
CA ARG A 335 23.17 -11.54 -9.75
C ARG A 335 23.11 -11.98 -11.21
N ASP A 336 24.13 -12.67 -11.68
CA ASP A 336 24.23 -13.10 -13.07
C ASP A 336 23.14 -14.13 -13.41
N GLU A 337 22.81 -15.04 -12.47
CA GLU A 337 21.73 -15.99 -12.66
C GLU A 337 20.35 -15.31 -12.69
N ILE A 338 20.09 -14.33 -11.80
CA ILE A 338 18.85 -13.54 -11.84
C ILE A 338 18.68 -12.88 -13.23
N LEU A 339 19.72 -12.28 -13.75
CA LEU A 339 19.70 -11.66 -15.07
C LEU A 339 19.55 -12.69 -16.19
N ALA A 340 20.16 -13.86 -16.08
CA ALA A 340 20.01 -14.95 -17.05
C ALA A 340 18.57 -15.47 -17.12
N GLN A 341 17.86 -15.53 -15.97
CA GLN A 341 16.44 -15.91 -15.94
C GLN A 341 15.54 -14.88 -16.64
N LEU A 342 15.85 -13.58 -16.51
CA LEU A 342 15.16 -12.54 -17.26
C LEU A 342 15.43 -12.66 -18.77
N GLU A 343 16.68 -12.90 -19.16
CA GLU A 343 17.04 -13.13 -20.56
C GLU A 343 16.34 -14.36 -21.16
N ALA A 344 16.15 -15.42 -20.40
CA ALA A 344 15.37 -16.58 -20.83
C ALA A 344 13.92 -16.19 -21.17
N ILE A 345 13.26 -15.37 -20.32
CA ILE A 345 11.90 -14.87 -20.60
C ILE A 345 11.89 -13.98 -21.87
N ARG A 346 12.88 -13.11 -22.05
CA ARG A 346 13.04 -12.25 -23.24
C ARG A 346 13.14 -13.04 -24.53
N ARG A 347 13.82 -14.20 -24.52
CA ARG A 347 13.96 -15.11 -25.66
C ARG A 347 12.71 -15.99 -25.89
N GLY A 348 11.72 -15.93 -24.98
CA GLY A 348 10.52 -16.78 -25.06
C GLY A 348 10.73 -18.19 -24.51
N GLU A 349 11.79 -18.43 -23.75
CA GLU A 349 12.06 -19.70 -23.06
C GLU A 349 11.16 -19.82 -21.84
N ILE A 350 9.87 -19.95 -22.10
CA ILE A 350 8.80 -20.10 -21.11
C ILE A 350 8.09 -21.42 -21.43
N GLU A 351 8.15 -22.36 -20.54
CA GLU A 351 7.46 -23.64 -20.67
C GLU A 351 5.95 -23.47 -20.45
N ASP A 352 5.13 -24.36 -21.05
CA ASP A 352 3.67 -24.27 -20.93
C ASP A 352 3.22 -24.36 -19.45
N TRP A 353 3.88 -25.18 -18.66
CA TRP A 353 3.56 -25.31 -17.24
C TRP A 353 3.92 -24.05 -16.42
N GLU A 354 4.94 -23.27 -16.83
CA GLU A 354 5.30 -22.00 -16.17
C GLU A 354 4.22 -20.96 -16.44
N LEU A 355 3.78 -20.82 -17.70
CA LEU A 355 2.72 -19.90 -18.09
C LEU A 355 1.39 -20.25 -17.39
N GLU A 356 0.97 -21.52 -17.48
CA GLU A 356 -0.27 -21.98 -16.84
C GLU A 356 -0.21 -21.94 -15.32
N GLY A 357 0.95 -22.27 -14.71
CA GLY A 357 1.17 -22.17 -13.27
C GLY A 357 1.06 -20.73 -12.78
N ALA A 358 1.68 -19.77 -13.48
CA ALA A 358 1.59 -18.36 -13.17
C ALA A 358 0.15 -17.82 -13.30
N ARG A 359 -0.54 -18.19 -14.40
CA ARG A 359 -1.95 -17.82 -14.65
C ARG A 359 -2.84 -18.27 -13.50
N ARG A 360 -2.80 -19.54 -13.15
CA ARG A 360 -3.60 -20.11 -12.05
C ARG A 360 -3.28 -19.46 -10.71
N ALA A 361 -2.01 -19.19 -10.43
CA ALA A 361 -1.58 -18.53 -9.19
C ALA A 361 -2.14 -17.10 -9.11
N LEU A 362 -2.08 -16.33 -10.19
CA LEU A 362 -2.61 -14.97 -10.27
C LEU A 362 -4.13 -14.96 -10.10
N ILE A 363 -4.85 -15.79 -10.86
CA ILE A 363 -6.32 -15.87 -10.79
C ILE A 363 -6.75 -16.29 -9.36
N SER A 364 -6.17 -17.36 -8.83
CA SER A 364 -6.49 -17.83 -7.47
C SER A 364 -6.15 -16.78 -6.40
N GLY A 365 -5.00 -16.10 -6.54
CA GLY A 365 -4.59 -15.03 -5.64
C GLY A 365 -5.57 -13.86 -5.63
N HIS A 366 -6.03 -13.41 -6.81
CA HIS A 366 -7.01 -12.34 -6.91
C HIS A 366 -8.41 -12.77 -6.44
N LEU A 367 -8.85 -13.98 -6.78
CA LEU A 367 -10.13 -14.50 -6.29
C LEU A 367 -10.14 -14.67 -4.76
N SER A 368 -9.02 -15.07 -4.15
CA SER A 368 -8.93 -15.15 -2.69
C SER A 368 -9.07 -13.81 -1.97
N THR A 369 -8.84 -12.69 -2.69
CA THR A 369 -9.10 -11.34 -2.16
C THR A 369 -10.58 -11.13 -1.83
N LEU A 370 -11.49 -11.80 -2.54
CA LEU A 370 -12.92 -11.74 -2.29
C LEU A 370 -13.34 -12.39 -0.95
N ASP A 371 -12.44 -13.07 -0.28
CA ASP A 371 -12.64 -13.77 0.98
C ASP A 371 -12.13 -13.00 2.21
N ASP A 372 -11.58 -11.79 1.98
CA ASP A 372 -10.98 -10.95 3.03
C ASP A 372 -11.35 -9.48 2.82
N GLN A 373 -12.07 -8.90 3.79
CA GLN A 373 -12.57 -7.52 3.69
C GLN A 373 -11.44 -6.48 3.64
N GLY A 374 -10.34 -6.71 4.36
CA GLY A 374 -9.18 -5.82 4.36
C GLY A 374 -8.40 -5.88 3.04
N ARG A 375 -8.26 -7.07 2.44
CA ARG A 375 -7.67 -7.21 1.10
C ARG A 375 -8.54 -6.59 0.00
N LEU A 376 -9.86 -6.69 0.15
CA LEU A 376 -10.81 -6.01 -0.75
C LEU A 376 -10.67 -4.49 -0.64
N GLU A 377 -10.57 -3.97 0.57
CA GLU A 377 -10.34 -2.54 0.78
C GLU A 377 -9.01 -2.09 0.16
N GLU A 378 -7.93 -2.82 0.39
CA GLU A 378 -6.61 -2.56 -0.16
C GLU A 378 -6.60 -2.60 -1.71
N PHE A 379 -7.34 -3.55 -2.30
CA PHE A 379 -7.53 -3.64 -3.76
C PHE A 379 -8.24 -2.40 -4.29
N TRP A 380 -9.38 -2.03 -3.71
CA TRP A 380 -10.17 -0.89 -4.16
C TRP A 380 -9.52 0.46 -3.90
N LEU A 381 -8.78 0.60 -2.78
CA LEU A 381 -7.95 1.77 -2.54
C LEU A 381 -6.87 1.91 -3.62
N GLY A 382 -6.29 0.79 -4.05
CA GLY A 382 -5.33 0.78 -5.16
C GLY A 382 -5.96 1.14 -6.52
N GLN A 383 -7.23 0.77 -6.75
CA GLN A 383 -7.98 1.20 -7.94
C GLN A 383 -8.29 2.71 -7.87
N ALA A 384 -8.75 3.20 -6.72
CA ALA A 384 -9.05 4.61 -6.52
C ALA A 384 -7.82 5.50 -6.70
N ALA A 385 -6.69 5.16 -6.08
CA ALA A 385 -5.44 5.91 -6.21
C ALA A 385 -4.88 5.92 -7.65
N ALA A 386 -5.22 4.91 -8.45
CA ALA A 386 -4.86 4.86 -9.87
C ALA A 386 -5.91 5.48 -10.79
N GLY A 387 -7.05 5.97 -10.27
CA GLY A 387 -8.16 6.45 -11.09
C GLY A 387 -8.82 5.33 -11.92
N LEU A 388 -8.70 4.07 -11.49
CA LEU A 388 -9.23 2.90 -12.16
C LEU A 388 -10.47 2.35 -11.43
N ASP A 389 -11.25 1.52 -12.14
CA ASP A 389 -12.45 0.87 -11.61
C ASP A 389 -12.58 -0.59 -12.05
N THR A 390 -11.44 -1.20 -12.46
CA THR A 390 -11.38 -2.59 -12.92
C THR A 390 -11.69 -3.54 -11.77
N THR A 391 -12.67 -4.39 -11.95
CA THR A 391 -13.07 -5.40 -10.96
C THR A 391 -12.12 -6.61 -10.96
N ILE A 392 -12.14 -7.39 -9.87
CA ILE A 392 -11.34 -8.62 -9.79
C ILE A 392 -11.72 -9.63 -10.89
N PRO A 393 -13.02 -9.87 -11.21
CA PRO A 393 -13.38 -10.73 -12.35
C PRO A 393 -12.86 -10.23 -13.69
N GLU A 394 -12.95 -8.93 -13.98
CA GLU A 394 -12.41 -8.35 -15.23
C GLU A 394 -10.90 -8.52 -15.32
N LEU A 395 -10.18 -8.24 -14.22
CA LEU A 395 -8.74 -8.41 -14.17
C LEU A 395 -8.32 -9.88 -14.34
N THR A 396 -9.03 -10.82 -13.72
CA THR A 396 -8.74 -12.26 -13.88
C THR A 396 -9.02 -12.76 -15.29
N ALA A 397 -10.08 -12.26 -15.96
CA ALA A 397 -10.36 -12.56 -17.36
C ALA A 397 -9.22 -12.08 -18.30
N GLN A 398 -8.63 -10.92 -18.02
CA GLN A 398 -7.47 -10.44 -18.79
C GLN A 398 -6.25 -11.38 -18.68
N PHE A 399 -6.02 -12.00 -17.52
CA PHE A 399 -4.91 -12.95 -17.36
C PHE A 399 -5.13 -14.26 -18.14
N GLU A 400 -6.38 -14.66 -18.38
CA GLU A 400 -6.69 -15.86 -19.19
C GLU A 400 -6.24 -15.71 -20.63
N GLU A 401 -6.23 -14.50 -21.18
CA GLU A 401 -5.91 -14.19 -22.56
C GLU A 401 -4.42 -13.94 -22.84
N VAL A 402 -3.58 -13.78 -21.78
CA VAL A 402 -2.16 -13.47 -21.95
C VAL A 402 -1.41 -14.62 -22.60
N THR A 403 -0.67 -14.31 -23.67
CA THR A 403 0.16 -15.28 -24.41
C THR A 403 1.64 -15.21 -24.01
N ARG A 404 2.39 -16.25 -24.37
CA ARG A 404 3.85 -16.30 -24.16
C ARG A 404 4.58 -15.16 -24.88
N GLU A 405 4.14 -14.86 -26.11
CA GLU A 405 4.70 -13.81 -26.94
C GLU A 405 4.54 -12.43 -26.31
N GLN A 406 3.38 -12.16 -25.71
CA GLN A 406 3.12 -10.92 -24.97
C GLN A 406 4.00 -10.83 -23.73
N VAL A 407 4.14 -11.91 -22.96
CA VAL A 407 5.06 -11.96 -21.79
C VAL A 407 6.51 -11.66 -22.22
N SER A 408 6.98 -12.27 -23.32
CA SER A 408 8.34 -12.02 -23.82
C SER A 408 8.51 -10.61 -24.37
N ALA A 409 7.45 -10.05 -24.97
CA ALA A 409 7.47 -8.67 -25.48
C ALA A 409 7.65 -7.65 -24.33
N VAL A 410 6.90 -7.80 -23.24
CA VAL A 410 7.04 -6.90 -22.08
C VAL A 410 8.35 -7.14 -21.34
N ALA A 411 8.85 -8.38 -21.26
CA ALA A 411 10.15 -8.68 -20.67
C ALA A 411 11.30 -7.97 -21.38
N ARG A 412 11.23 -7.79 -22.70
CA ARG A 412 12.24 -7.04 -23.47
C ARG A 412 12.28 -5.55 -23.15
N LYS A 413 11.20 -4.98 -22.58
CA LYS A 413 11.13 -3.58 -22.16
C LYS A 413 11.71 -3.35 -20.76
N LEU A 414 11.98 -4.41 -19.99
CA LEU A 414 12.57 -4.27 -18.66
C LEU A 414 14.05 -3.86 -18.78
N GLU A 415 14.42 -2.75 -18.15
CA GLU A 415 15.80 -2.22 -18.12
C GLU A 415 16.32 -2.23 -16.70
N LEU A 416 17.49 -2.83 -16.46
CA LEU A 416 18.13 -2.81 -15.13
C LEU A 416 18.57 -1.38 -14.81
N ASP A 417 18.05 -0.82 -13.72
CA ASP A 417 18.33 0.54 -13.27
C ASP A 417 19.34 0.56 -12.11
N THR A 418 19.06 -0.19 -11.06
CA THR A 418 19.87 -0.15 -9.83
C THR A 418 20.06 -1.55 -9.26
N VAL A 419 21.28 -1.83 -8.81
CA VAL A 419 21.63 -3.02 -8.02
C VAL A 419 22.08 -2.54 -6.64
N TYR A 420 21.43 -3.02 -5.60
CA TYR A 420 21.76 -2.74 -4.21
C TYR A 420 22.20 -4.01 -3.50
N PHE A 421 23.34 -3.93 -2.81
CA PHE A 421 23.85 -5.04 -2.02
C PHE A 421 24.18 -4.62 -0.58
N LEU A 422 23.42 -5.13 0.36
CA LEU A 422 23.71 -5.02 1.79
C LEU A 422 24.55 -6.21 2.22
N LYS A 423 25.77 -5.97 2.68
CA LYS A 423 26.68 -7.02 3.15
C LYS A 423 27.15 -6.80 4.59
N GLY A 424 27.80 -7.82 5.15
CA GLY A 424 28.37 -7.76 6.49
C GLY A 424 29.48 -6.72 6.60
N LYS A 425 29.67 -6.16 7.80
CA LYS A 425 30.89 -5.41 8.09
C LYS A 425 32.06 -6.38 7.98
N GLU A 426 33.09 -5.99 7.28
CA GLU A 426 34.37 -6.70 7.34
C GLU A 426 34.88 -6.57 8.76
N GLY A 427 35.14 -7.72 9.43
CA GLY A 427 35.68 -7.80 10.76
C GLY A 427 37.16 -7.40 10.79
#